data_5caf683413ce0e4af4bbed352807a941
#
_entry.id   5caf683413ce0e4af4bbed352807a941
#
_cell.length_a   1.000
_cell.length_b   1.000
_cell.length_c   1.000
_cell.angle_alpha   90.00
_cell.angle_beta   90.00
_cell.angle_gamma   90.00
#
_symmetry.space_group_name_H-M   'P 1'
#
loop_
_entity.id
_entity.type
_entity.pdbx_description
1 polymer ?
#
loop_
_entity_poly.entity_id
_entity_poly.type
_entity_poly.pdbx_seq_one_letter_code
_entity_poly.pdbx_strand_id
1 'polypeptide(L)'
;MAGVKFLLTRVDELDSSFVARARDLGHEVDAIAVTTTRYRELNDVATELDGRAYRTVVLTSRRAARYVPLVTTLPDAVLACVGPTTRDAVTWDGRSIVAAPANAATLSHLVSEAPLVWLAGSPHREDFITGITARGLACDIVEVYETVPVDLRAEEQDLIGQADVVLCAAPSAWSAVSEWVLPAHRVVALRASSVPSEVANRQVVERWDELLQGE
;
A
#
# COMPACT_ATOMS: atom_id res chain seq x y z
N MET A 1 24.99 18.15 -17.53
CA MET A 1 23.53 18.42 -17.55
C MET A 1 23.15 18.90 -16.17
N ALA A 2 22.16 19.80 -15.99
CA ALA A 2 21.65 20.13 -14.64
C ALA A 2 20.99 18.89 -14.04
N GLY A 3 21.28 18.62 -12.77
CA GLY A 3 20.67 17.49 -12.06
C GLY A 3 19.16 17.68 -11.97
N VAL A 4 18.40 16.59 -12.04
CA VAL A 4 16.94 16.57 -11.86
C VAL A 4 16.63 16.44 -10.37
N LYS A 5 15.63 17.19 -9.89
CA LYS A 5 15.12 17.09 -8.52
C LYS A 5 13.93 16.14 -8.45
N PHE A 6 14.12 14.98 -7.84
CA PHE A 6 13.08 14.02 -7.56
C PHE A 6 12.50 14.24 -6.17
N LEU A 7 11.18 14.16 -6.04
CA LEU A 7 10.49 14.13 -4.75
C LEU A 7 9.75 12.81 -4.58
N LEU A 8 10.16 12.00 -3.62
CA LEU A 8 9.44 10.82 -3.17
C LEU A 8 8.33 11.23 -2.18
N THR A 9 7.13 10.71 -2.37
CA THR A 9 6.00 10.90 -1.44
C THR A 9 6.02 9.90 -0.27
N ARG A 10 7.17 9.26 -0.03
CA ARG A 10 7.41 8.29 1.04
C ARG A 10 8.85 8.34 1.52
N VAL A 11 9.03 8.51 2.82
CA VAL A 11 10.38 8.60 3.43
C VAL A 11 11.07 7.23 3.59
N ASP A 12 10.30 6.14 3.68
CA ASP A 12 10.83 4.77 3.79
C ASP A 12 11.49 4.25 2.50
N GLU A 13 11.45 5.02 1.42
CA GLU A 13 12.14 4.72 0.16
C GLU A 13 13.49 5.45 0.01
N LEU A 14 13.91 6.29 0.97
CA LEU A 14 15.17 7.05 0.89
C LEU A 14 16.42 6.16 0.84
N ASP A 15 16.36 4.95 1.40
CA ASP A 15 17.46 3.98 1.38
C ASP A 15 17.35 3.00 0.19
N SER A 16 16.49 3.29 -0.79
CA SER A 16 16.31 2.43 -1.97
C SER A 16 17.49 2.52 -2.94
N SER A 17 17.65 1.47 -3.75
CA SER A 17 18.63 1.44 -4.84
C SER A 17 18.43 2.56 -5.85
N PHE A 18 17.17 2.98 -6.06
CA PHE A 18 16.83 4.11 -6.91
C PHE A 18 17.48 5.40 -6.40
N VAL A 19 17.35 5.71 -5.10
CA VAL A 19 17.90 6.94 -4.51
C VAL A 19 19.42 6.97 -4.59
N ALA A 20 20.07 5.84 -4.26
CA ALA A 20 21.51 5.73 -4.36
C ALA A 20 21.98 6.01 -5.80
N ARG A 21 21.38 5.34 -6.78
CA ARG A 21 21.72 5.49 -8.19
C ARG A 21 21.43 6.88 -8.75
N ALA A 22 20.29 7.50 -8.38
CA ALA A 22 19.96 8.85 -8.80
C ALA A 22 21.00 9.86 -8.32
N ARG A 23 21.43 9.74 -7.06
CA ARG A 23 22.48 10.59 -6.49
C ARG A 23 23.84 10.39 -7.15
N ASP A 24 24.21 9.14 -7.48
CA ASP A 24 25.44 8.82 -8.21
C ASP A 24 25.48 9.45 -9.62
N LEU A 25 24.29 9.63 -10.23
CA LEU A 25 24.12 10.30 -11.52
C LEU A 25 24.05 11.85 -11.40
N GLY A 26 24.19 12.39 -10.19
CA GLY A 26 24.18 13.84 -9.95
C GLY A 26 22.79 14.46 -9.82
N HIS A 27 21.76 13.65 -9.55
CA HIS A 27 20.40 14.12 -9.27
C HIS A 27 20.21 14.40 -7.78
N GLU A 28 19.28 15.30 -7.46
CA GLU A 28 18.80 15.52 -6.10
C GLU A 28 17.58 14.64 -5.81
N VAL A 29 17.52 14.05 -4.62
CA VAL A 29 16.37 13.24 -4.19
C VAL A 29 15.98 13.64 -2.78
N ASP A 30 14.78 14.18 -2.67
CA ASP A 30 14.09 14.49 -1.43
C ASP A 30 12.93 13.52 -1.19
N ALA A 31 12.48 13.40 0.06
CA ALA A 31 11.32 12.61 0.40
C ALA A 31 10.52 13.28 1.52
N ILE A 32 9.20 13.22 1.38
CA ILE A 32 8.25 13.69 2.39
C ILE A 32 7.23 12.59 2.71
N ALA A 33 6.82 12.50 3.97
CA ALA A 33 5.75 11.60 4.39
C ALA A 33 4.40 12.29 4.18
N VAL A 34 3.76 12.08 3.04
CA VAL A 34 2.48 12.73 2.71
C VAL A 34 1.26 12.01 3.28
N THR A 35 1.45 10.79 3.77
CA THR A 35 0.40 10.01 4.44
C THR A 35 0.94 9.32 5.68
N THR A 36 0.07 9.11 6.66
CA THR A 36 0.37 8.31 7.85
C THR A 36 -0.67 7.20 8.02
N THR A 37 -0.35 6.23 8.88
CA THR A 37 -1.27 5.13 9.20
C THR A 37 -1.84 5.36 10.59
N ARG A 38 -3.16 5.49 10.68
CA ARG A 38 -3.90 5.52 11.93
C ARG A 38 -4.42 4.11 12.20
N TYR A 39 -3.97 3.50 13.29
CA TYR A 39 -4.42 2.18 13.71
C TYR A 39 -5.65 2.29 14.60
N ARG A 40 -6.59 1.37 14.45
CA ARG A 40 -7.69 1.22 15.42
C ARG A 40 -7.17 0.64 16.73
N GLU A 41 -7.86 0.95 17.81
CA GLU A 41 -7.56 0.38 19.11
C GLU A 41 -7.82 -1.14 19.12
N LEU A 42 -6.93 -1.90 19.76
CA LEU A 42 -7.03 -3.35 19.79
C LEU A 42 -8.34 -3.85 20.43
N ASN A 43 -8.80 -3.17 21.49
CA ASN A 43 -10.04 -3.52 22.17
C ASN A 43 -11.29 -3.34 21.29
N ASP A 44 -11.31 -2.30 20.45
CA ASP A 44 -12.44 -2.05 19.55
C ASP A 44 -12.51 -3.14 18.47
N VAL A 45 -11.36 -3.53 17.92
CA VAL A 45 -11.27 -4.61 16.94
C VAL A 45 -11.60 -5.97 17.58
N ALA A 46 -11.12 -6.23 18.81
CA ALA A 46 -11.45 -7.45 19.53
C ALA A 46 -12.96 -7.57 19.77
N THR A 47 -13.62 -6.48 20.17
CA THR A 47 -15.07 -6.42 20.38
C THR A 47 -15.85 -6.70 19.08
N GLU A 48 -15.38 -6.18 17.94
CA GLU A 48 -16.01 -6.41 16.64
C GLU A 48 -15.88 -7.87 16.17
N LEU A 49 -14.77 -8.54 16.54
CA LEU A 49 -14.51 -9.94 16.22
C LEU A 49 -15.16 -10.94 17.22
N ASP A 50 -15.64 -10.44 18.34
CA ASP A 50 -16.15 -11.30 19.42
C ASP A 50 -17.32 -12.20 18.99
N GLY A 51 -17.35 -13.40 19.54
CA GLY A 51 -18.36 -14.41 19.24
C GLY A 51 -18.26 -15.04 17.84
N ARG A 52 -17.24 -14.73 17.05
CA ARG A 52 -17.02 -15.28 15.71
C ARG A 52 -15.74 -16.10 15.66
N ALA A 53 -15.76 -17.18 14.89
CA ALA A 53 -14.58 -18.00 14.62
C ALA A 53 -14.41 -18.24 13.13
N TYR A 54 -13.19 -18.13 12.66
CA TYR A 54 -12.88 -18.09 11.22
C TYR A 54 -12.03 -19.28 10.76
N ARG A 55 -12.31 -19.75 9.55
CA ARG A 55 -11.51 -20.76 8.85
C ARG A 55 -10.33 -20.13 8.12
N THR A 56 -10.50 -18.90 7.64
CA THR A 56 -9.45 -18.17 6.92
C THR A 56 -9.31 -16.75 7.43
N VAL A 57 -8.07 -16.37 7.75
CA VAL A 57 -7.68 -14.99 8.08
C VAL A 57 -6.94 -14.40 6.89
N VAL A 58 -7.43 -13.29 6.35
CA VAL A 58 -6.90 -12.68 5.13
C VAL A 58 -6.18 -11.37 5.44
N LEU A 59 -4.97 -11.22 4.91
CA LEU A 59 -4.15 -10.02 5.01
C LEU A 59 -3.71 -9.54 3.62
N THR A 60 -4.09 -8.33 3.25
CA THR A 60 -3.60 -7.65 2.04
C THR A 60 -2.50 -6.62 2.34
N SER A 61 -2.09 -6.50 3.61
CA SER A 61 -1.01 -5.61 4.05
C SER A 61 -0.39 -6.11 5.35
N ARG A 62 0.95 -5.98 5.48
CA ARG A 62 1.67 -6.24 6.73
C ARG A 62 1.18 -5.38 7.91
N ARG A 63 0.56 -4.22 7.64
CA ARG A 63 0.02 -3.33 8.69
C ARG A 63 -1.08 -3.99 9.52
N ALA A 64 -1.84 -4.91 8.93
CA ALA A 64 -2.89 -5.64 9.62
C ALA A 64 -2.38 -6.80 10.51
N ALA A 65 -1.11 -7.19 10.40
CA ALA A 65 -0.52 -8.34 11.08
C ALA A 65 -0.70 -8.29 12.61
N ARG A 66 -0.61 -7.11 13.22
CA ARG A 66 -0.77 -6.90 14.67
C ARG A 66 -2.13 -7.29 15.24
N TYR A 67 -3.16 -7.42 14.38
CA TYR A 67 -4.51 -7.77 14.78
C TYR A 67 -4.82 -9.27 14.64
N VAL A 68 -3.96 -10.04 14.00
CA VAL A 68 -4.14 -11.49 13.84
C VAL A 68 -4.33 -12.22 15.18
N PRO A 69 -3.62 -11.88 16.27
CA PRO A 69 -3.82 -12.51 17.57
C PRO A 69 -5.20 -12.29 18.19
N LEU A 70 -5.99 -11.33 17.70
CA LEU A 70 -7.35 -11.05 18.17
C LEU A 70 -8.40 -11.96 17.49
N VAL A 71 -8.04 -12.64 16.40
CA VAL A 71 -8.96 -13.47 15.63
C VAL A 71 -9.09 -14.85 16.26
N THR A 72 -10.30 -15.22 16.66
CA THR A 72 -10.59 -16.62 17.01
C THR A 72 -10.65 -17.46 15.74
N THR A 73 -9.85 -18.52 15.70
CA THR A 73 -9.76 -19.41 14.54
C THR A 73 -10.34 -20.78 14.81
N LEU A 74 -10.93 -21.36 13.77
CA LEU A 74 -11.33 -22.76 13.78
C LEU A 74 -10.09 -23.68 13.67
N PRO A 75 -10.19 -24.97 14.04
CA PRO A 75 -9.12 -25.93 13.78
C PRO A 75 -8.71 -25.94 12.33
N ASP A 76 -7.41 -26.09 12.05
CA ASP A 76 -6.82 -26.10 10.69
C ASP A 76 -7.03 -24.80 9.90
N ALA A 77 -7.21 -23.67 10.61
CA ALA A 77 -7.37 -22.38 9.96
C ALA A 77 -6.17 -22.02 9.08
N VAL A 78 -6.45 -21.21 8.06
CA VAL A 78 -5.48 -20.78 7.04
C VAL A 78 -5.22 -19.29 7.16
N LEU A 79 -3.94 -18.89 7.16
CA LEU A 79 -3.53 -17.51 6.96
C LEU A 79 -3.31 -17.25 5.47
N ALA A 80 -4.07 -16.35 4.87
CA ALA A 80 -3.98 -15.99 3.46
C ALA A 80 -3.39 -14.58 3.30
N CYS A 81 -2.22 -14.47 2.67
CA CYS A 81 -1.46 -13.23 2.53
C CYS A 81 -1.26 -12.85 1.07
N VAL A 82 -1.36 -11.54 0.79
CA VAL A 82 -1.14 -10.99 -0.55
C VAL A 82 0.28 -11.19 -1.08
N GLY A 83 1.25 -11.40 -0.21
CA GLY A 83 2.64 -11.61 -0.60
C GLY A 83 3.52 -12.01 0.58
N PRO A 84 4.79 -12.41 0.31
CA PRO A 84 5.71 -12.93 1.33
C PRO A 84 5.96 -11.93 2.45
N THR A 85 6.24 -10.67 2.16
CA THR A 85 6.46 -9.63 3.18
C THR A 85 5.28 -9.49 4.17
N THR A 86 4.05 -9.74 3.71
CA THR A 86 2.86 -9.73 4.57
C THR A 86 2.81 -11.00 5.42
N ARG A 87 3.17 -12.16 4.85
CA ARG A 87 3.24 -13.43 5.57
C ARG A 87 4.29 -13.41 6.67
N ASP A 88 5.47 -12.88 6.39
CA ASP A 88 6.60 -12.83 7.33
C ASP A 88 6.38 -11.87 8.50
N ALA A 89 5.41 -10.95 8.37
CA ALA A 89 5.01 -10.06 9.46
C ALA A 89 4.13 -10.72 10.54
N VAL A 90 3.74 -12.00 10.35
CA VAL A 90 2.83 -12.72 11.26
C VAL A 90 3.49 -13.99 11.81
N THR A 91 3.45 -14.15 13.11
CA THR A 91 3.72 -15.46 13.73
C THR A 91 2.48 -16.35 13.53
N TRP A 92 2.63 -17.42 12.77
CA TRP A 92 1.55 -18.34 12.43
C TRP A 92 2.07 -19.76 12.23
N ASP A 93 1.60 -20.68 13.06
CA ASP A 93 2.08 -22.08 13.07
C ASP A 93 1.26 -23.00 12.15
N GLY A 94 0.14 -22.51 11.61
CA GLY A 94 -0.74 -23.25 10.72
C GLY A 94 -0.41 -23.13 9.24
N ARG A 95 -1.34 -23.61 8.41
CA ARG A 95 -1.27 -23.49 6.96
C ARG A 95 -1.28 -22.02 6.52
N SER A 96 -0.54 -21.70 5.48
CA SER A 96 -0.58 -20.37 4.88
C SER A 96 -0.66 -20.45 3.35
N ILE A 97 -1.34 -19.46 2.77
CA ILE A 97 -1.44 -19.20 1.34
C ILE A 97 -0.79 -17.85 1.08
N VAL A 98 0.11 -17.80 0.10
CA VAL A 98 0.75 -16.55 -0.33
C VAL A 98 0.49 -16.39 -1.82
N ALA A 99 -0.09 -15.25 -2.22
CA ALA A 99 -0.40 -15.00 -3.62
C ALA A 99 0.86 -14.78 -4.47
N ALA A 100 0.89 -15.40 -5.64
CA ALA A 100 1.92 -15.21 -6.66
C ALA A 100 1.23 -15.15 -8.05
N PRO A 101 1.23 -14.00 -8.74
CA PRO A 101 1.81 -12.72 -8.34
C PRO A 101 1.13 -12.09 -7.11
N ALA A 102 1.86 -11.26 -6.37
CA ALA A 102 1.45 -10.66 -5.11
C ALA A 102 0.40 -9.54 -5.33
N ASN A 103 -0.85 -9.91 -5.52
CA ASN A 103 -1.98 -8.98 -5.66
C ASN A 103 -3.28 -9.57 -5.09
N ALA A 104 -4.24 -8.69 -4.81
CA ALA A 104 -5.49 -9.02 -4.16
C ALA A 104 -6.40 -9.91 -5.03
N ALA A 105 -6.40 -9.71 -6.35
CA ALA A 105 -7.18 -10.53 -7.29
C ALA A 105 -6.68 -11.98 -7.30
N THR A 106 -5.36 -12.20 -7.38
CA THR A 106 -4.78 -13.54 -7.28
C THR A 106 -5.13 -14.18 -5.94
N LEU A 107 -5.01 -13.43 -4.82
CA LEU A 107 -5.34 -13.96 -3.50
C LEU A 107 -6.79 -14.41 -3.40
N SER A 108 -7.74 -13.64 -3.97
CA SER A 108 -9.16 -13.99 -3.96
C SER A 108 -9.48 -15.32 -4.64
N HIS A 109 -8.70 -15.73 -5.65
CA HIS A 109 -8.85 -17.02 -6.32
C HIS A 109 -8.26 -18.19 -5.52
N LEU A 110 -7.26 -17.95 -4.70
CA LEU A 110 -6.57 -19.00 -3.92
C LEU A 110 -7.31 -19.36 -2.63
N VAL A 111 -8.04 -18.40 -2.04
CA VAL A 111 -8.82 -18.62 -0.82
C VAL A 111 -10.09 -19.40 -1.14
N SER A 112 -10.36 -20.48 -0.39
CA SER A 112 -11.50 -21.37 -0.66
C SER A 112 -12.28 -21.79 0.59
N GLU A 113 -11.82 -21.48 1.78
CA GLU A 113 -12.36 -22.00 3.04
C GLU A 113 -13.04 -20.87 3.85
N ALA A 114 -14.38 -20.90 3.89
CA ALA A 114 -15.19 -20.01 4.71
C ALA A 114 -15.48 -20.63 6.10
N PRO A 115 -15.83 -19.83 7.13
CA PRO A 115 -15.97 -18.37 7.13
C PRO A 115 -14.61 -17.65 7.09
N LEU A 116 -14.59 -16.52 6.39
CA LEU A 116 -13.40 -15.69 6.23
C LEU A 116 -13.52 -14.41 7.04
N VAL A 117 -12.36 -13.90 7.53
CA VAL A 117 -12.21 -12.52 7.95
C VAL A 117 -11.09 -11.87 7.15
N TRP A 118 -11.36 -10.71 6.58
CA TRP A 118 -10.35 -9.86 5.98
C TRP A 118 -10.04 -8.68 6.90
N LEU A 119 -8.84 -8.67 7.48
CA LEU A 119 -8.33 -7.54 8.26
C LEU A 119 -7.80 -6.50 7.26
N ALA A 120 -8.65 -5.53 6.94
CA ALA A 120 -8.42 -4.57 5.87
C ALA A 120 -7.83 -3.23 6.36
N GLY A 121 -7.24 -2.48 5.45
CA GLY A 121 -6.99 -1.05 5.64
C GLY A 121 -8.10 -0.22 5.00
N SER A 122 -8.28 1.03 5.44
CA SER A 122 -9.21 1.98 4.85
C SER A 122 -8.42 3.15 4.22
N PRO A 123 -8.75 3.60 3.00
CA PRO A 123 -9.58 2.88 2.03
C PRO A 123 -8.89 1.61 1.52
N HIS A 124 -9.67 0.61 1.15
CA HIS A 124 -9.17 -0.61 0.53
C HIS A 124 -9.68 -0.76 -0.91
N ARG A 125 -8.92 -1.54 -1.70
CA ARG A 125 -9.34 -1.86 -3.08
C ARG A 125 -10.34 -3.01 -3.05
N GLU A 126 -11.37 -2.91 -3.88
CA GLU A 126 -12.44 -3.90 -3.94
C GLU A 126 -12.07 -5.20 -4.66
N ASP A 127 -10.90 -5.26 -5.30
CA ASP A 127 -10.47 -6.42 -6.10
C ASP A 127 -10.59 -7.75 -5.34
N PHE A 128 -10.22 -7.77 -4.05
CA PHE A 128 -10.32 -8.97 -3.23
C PHE A 128 -11.76 -9.35 -2.95
N ILE A 129 -12.56 -8.43 -2.42
CA ILE A 129 -13.94 -8.73 -2.02
C ILE A 129 -14.83 -9.04 -3.22
N THR A 130 -14.61 -8.37 -4.35
CA THR A 130 -15.30 -8.68 -5.61
C THR A 130 -15.04 -10.12 -6.03
N GLY A 131 -13.78 -10.58 -6.00
CA GLY A 131 -13.41 -11.94 -6.33
C GLY A 131 -13.99 -13.00 -5.37
N ILE A 132 -14.05 -12.71 -4.07
CA ILE A 132 -14.63 -13.58 -3.05
C ILE A 132 -16.15 -13.67 -3.21
N THR A 133 -16.84 -12.54 -3.38
CA THR A 133 -18.30 -12.48 -3.54
C THR A 133 -18.75 -13.18 -4.82
N ALA A 134 -18.03 -13.03 -5.93
CA ALA A 134 -18.32 -13.72 -7.20
C ALA A 134 -18.26 -15.24 -7.07
N ARG A 135 -17.55 -15.75 -6.06
CA ARG A 135 -17.45 -17.19 -5.75
C ARG A 135 -18.42 -17.65 -4.67
N GLY A 136 -19.30 -16.78 -4.20
CA GLY A 136 -20.30 -17.09 -3.16
C GLY A 136 -19.70 -17.33 -1.77
N LEU A 137 -18.49 -16.87 -1.49
CA LEU A 137 -17.85 -17.01 -0.18
C LEU A 137 -18.22 -15.85 0.71
N ALA A 138 -18.69 -16.14 1.94
CA ALA A 138 -18.92 -15.12 2.96
C ALA A 138 -17.61 -14.63 3.56
N CYS A 139 -17.43 -13.31 3.63
CA CYS A 139 -16.24 -12.68 4.18
C CYS A 139 -16.65 -11.48 5.06
N ASP A 140 -16.27 -11.53 6.32
CA ASP A 140 -16.35 -10.37 7.19
C ASP A 140 -15.17 -9.43 6.89
N ILE A 141 -15.45 -8.15 6.69
CA ILE A 141 -14.43 -7.13 6.47
C ILE A 141 -14.31 -6.34 7.75
N VAL A 142 -13.13 -6.37 8.36
CA VAL A 142 -12.81 -5.59 9.56
C VAL A 142 -11.70 -4.61 9.20
N GLU A 143 -12.04 -3.32 9.10
CA GLU A 143 -11.06 -2.28 8.88
C GLU A 143 -10.26 -2.04 10.15
N VAL A 144 -8.97 -2.32 10.12
CA VAL A 144 -8.11 -2.30 11.31
C VAL A 144 -7.12 -1.13 11.32
N TYR A 145 -6.93 -0.46 10.19
CA TYR A 145 -6.15 0.76 10.07
C TYR A 145 -6.68 1.63 8.92
N GLU A 146 -6.36 2.90 8.99
CA GLU A 146 -6.66 3.88 7.95
C GLU A 146 -5.38 4.55 7.46
N THR A 147 -5.28 4.80 6.15
CA THR A 147 -4.22 5.64 5.59
C THR A 147 -4.77 7.04 5.39
N VAL A 148 -4.27 8.00 6.15
CA VAL A 148 -4.75 9.38 6.14
C VAL A 148 -3.67 10.34 5.62
N PRO A 149 -4.04 11.45 4.95
CA PRO A 149 -3.10 12.52 4.62
C PRO A 149 -2.46 13.10 5.89
N VAL A 150 -1.27 13.62 5.74
CA VAL A 150 -0.58 14.43 6.74
C VAL A 150 -0.74 15.90 6.36
N ASP A 151 -0.99 16.76 7.33
CA ASP A 151 -0.93 18.21 7.11
C ASP A 151 0.52 18.60 6.82
N LEU A 152 0.80 18.99 5.58
CA LEU A 152 2.13 19.34 5.14
C LEU A 152 2.52 20.73 5.65
N ARG A 153 3.69 20.83 6.25
CA ARG A 153 4.28 22.11 6.66
C ARG A 153 4.70 22.91 5.43
N ALA A 154 4.82 24.22 5.58
CA ALA A 154 5.23 25.11 4.48
C ALA A 154 6.53 24.65 3.79
N GLU A 155 7.51 24.18 4.56
CA GLU A 155 8.78 23.64 4.04
C GLU A 155 8.58 22.41 3.15
N GLU A 156 7.62 21.52 3.50
CA GLU A 156 7.29 20.32 2.73
C GLU A 156 6.51 20.67 1.46
N GLN A 157 5.64 21.69 1.52
CA GLN A 157 4.95 22.25 0.36
C GLN A 157 5.94 22.91 -0.62
N ASP A 158 6.94 23.63 -0.09
CA ASP A 158 8.00 24.22 -0.89
C ASP A 158 8.85 23.16 -1.60
N LEU A 159 9.14 22.02 -0.96
CA LEU A 159 9.84 20.90 -1.61
C LEU A 159 9.03 20.34 -2.79
N ILE A 160 7.70 20.25 -2.68
CA ILE A 160 6.86 19.85 -3.81
C ILE A 160 7.00 20.88 -4.94
N GLY A 161 6.89 22.18 -4.63
CA GLY A 161 6.97 23.25 -5.61
C GLY A 161 8.32 23.34 -6.34
N GLN A 162 9.41 22.87 -5.72
CA GLN A 162 10.77 22.91 -6.25
C GLN A 162 11.18 21.63 -7.00
N ALA A 163 10.37 20.57 -6.94
CA ALA A 163 10.68 19.31 -7.59
C ALA A 163 10.48 19.41 -9.12
N ASP A 164 11.35 18.80 -9.90
CA ASP A 164 11.12 18.59 -11.33
C ASP A 164 10.19 17.40 -11.56
N VAL A 165 10.31 16.38 -10.69
CA VAL A 165 9.60 15.10 -10.80
C VAL A 165 9.01 14.70 -9.44
N VAL A 166 7.70 14.50 -9.39
CA VAL A 166 6.99 14.01 -8.19
C VAL A 166 6.65 12.53 -8.36
N LEU A 167 7.11 11.69 -7.43
CA LEU A 167 6.99 10.23 -7.48
C LEU A 167 5.87 9.75 -6.54
N CYS A 168 4.77 9.24 -7.12
CA CYS A 168 3.58 8.79 -6.38
C CYS A 168 3.41 7.27 -6.44
N ALA A 169 3.58 6.58 -5.32
CA ALA A 169 3.45 5.13 -5.21
C ALA A 169 2.02 4.64 -4.96
N ALA A 170 1.09 5.52 -4.58
CA ALA A 170 -0.28 5.15 -4.22
C ALA A 170 -1.26 6.30 -4.51
N PRO A 171 -2.58 5.99 -4.71
CA PRO A 171 -3.60 7.01 -4.89
C PRO A 171 -3.71 7.98 -3.71
N SER A 172 -3.56 7.49 -2.48
CA SER A 172 -3.56 8.31 -1.27
C SER A 172 -2.41 9.32 -1.24
N ALA A 173 -1.24 8.95 -1.77
CA ALA A 173 -0.12 9.87 -1.89
C ALA A 173 -0.42 10.98 -2.91
N TRP A 174 -1.00 10.63 -4.07
CA TRP A 174 -1.44 11.63 -5.04
C TRP A 174 -2.48 12.58 -4.45
N SER A 175 -3.52 12.05 -3.81
CA SER A 175 -4.57 12.87 -3.19
C SER A 175 -4.00 13.85 -2.15
N ALA A 176 -2.93 13.47 -1.46
CA ALA A 176 -2.29 14.30 -0.44
C ALA A 176 -1.41 15.41 -1.00
N VAL A 177 -0.94 15.32 -2.27
CA VAL A 177 -0.02 16.33 -2.85
C VAL A 177 -0.58 17.09 -4.04
N SER A 178 -1.68 16.62 -4.61
CA SER A 178 -2.18 17.08 -5.93
C SER A 178 -2.44 18.59 -6.00
N GLU A 179 -2.79 19.24 -4.90
CA GLU A 179 -3.04 20.67 -4.86
C GLU A 179 -1.76 21.54 -4.96
N TRP A 180 -0.60 20.98 -4.62
CA TRP A 180 0.70 21.66 -4.72
C TRP A 180 1.49 21.25 -5.98
N VAL A 181 1.02 20.27 -6.74
CA VAL A 181 1.68 19.82 -7.97
C VAL A 181 1.33 20.79 -9.11
N LEU A 182 2.35 21.50 -9.61
CA LEU A 182 2.20 22.46 -10.69
C LEU A 182 2.12 21.76 -12.06
N PRO A 183 1.50 22.39 -13.08
CA PRO A 183 1.42 21.82 -14.43
C PRO A 183 2.80 21.57 -15.09
N ALA A 184 3.85 22.23 -14.63
CA ALA A 184 5.21 22.05 -15.11
C ALA A 184 5.87 20.77 -14.57
N HIS A 185 5.38 20.24 -13.45
CA HIS A 185 5.96 19.04 -12.84
C HIS A 185 5.71 17.81 -13.71
N ARG A 186 6.71 16.96 -13.83
CA ARG A 186 6.53 15.59 -14.31
C ARG A 186 6.02 14.75 -13.14
N VAL A 187 4.88 14.10 -13.32
CA VAL A 187 4.31 13.22 -12.29
C VAL A 187 4.55 11.78 -12.70
N VAL A 188 5.19 11.01 -11.83
CA VAL A 188 5.43 9.60 -12.09
C VAL A 188 4.65 8.74 -11.13
N ALA A 189 3.82 7.88 -11.69
CA ALA A 189 3.02 6.89 -10.98
C ALA A 189 3.72 5.54 -10.99
N LEU A 190 3.95 4.94 -9.82
CA LEU A 190 4.52 3.59 -9.72
C LEU A 190 3.61 2.50 -10.31
N ARG A 191 2.33 2.80 -10.47
CA ARG A 191 1.34 1.96 -11.16
C ARG A 191 0.26 2.85 -11.77
N ALA A 192 -0.43 2.36 -12.76
CA ALA A 192 -1.50 3.12 -13.43
C ALA A 192 -2.56 3.66 -12.45
N SER A 193 -2.85 2.94 -11.37
CA SER A 193 -3.82 3.34 -10.34
C SER A 193 -3.29 4.38 -9.34
N SER A 194 -2.00 4.69 -9.32
CA SER A 194 -1.41 5.60 -8.31
C SER A 194 -1.74 7.07 -8.55
N VAL A 195 -1.97 7.46 -9.81
CA VAL A 195 -2.28 8.83 -10.23
C VAL A 195 -3.34 8.76 -11.32
N PRO A 196 -4.35 9.64 -11.35
CA PRO A 196 -5.37 9.68 -12.40
C PRO A 196 -4.78 9.84 -13.80
N SER A 197 -5.44 9.25 -14.82
CA SER A 197 -4.94 9.24 -16.20
C SER A 197 -4.96 10.62 -16.87
N GLU A 198 -5.82 11.51 -16.43
CA GLU A 198 -6.01 12.87 -16.92
C GLU A 198 -4.94 13.87 -16.44
N VAL A 199 -4.06 13.47 -15.51
CA VAL A 199 -3.00 14.34 -15.01
C VAL A 199 -1.98 14.59 -16.11
N ALA A 200 -1.77 15.88 -16.42
CA ALA A 200 -0.79 16.31 -17.39
C ALA A 200 0.64 15.85 -17.01
N ASN A 201 1.47 15.57 -18.01
CA ASN A 201 2.85 15.10 -17.82
C ASN A 201 2.98 13.84 -16.95
N ARG A 202 1.92 13.03 -16.85
CA ARG A 202 1.93 11.75 -16.14
C ARG A 202 2.71 10.70 -16.91
N GLN A 203 3.59 10.00 -16.19
CA GLN A 203 4.26 8.78 -16.66
C GLN A 203 3.92 7.64 -15.69
N VAL A 204 3.78 6.42 -16.20
CA VAL A 204 3.61 5.21 -15.39
C VAL A 204 4.86 4.35 -15.51
N VAL A 205 5.35 3.86 -14.38
CA VAL A 205 6.47 2.91 -14.31
C VAL A 205 6.09 1.75 -13.37
N GLU A 206 6.71 0.61 -13.55
CA GLU A 206 6.58 -0.51 -12.61
C GLU A 206 7.63 -0.43 -11.49
N ARG A 207 8.76 0.20 -11.78
CA ARG A 207 9.88 0.41 -10.86
C ARG A 207 10.49 1.80 -11.08
N TRP A 208 10.91 2.45 -9.99
CA TRP A 208 11.56 3.77 -10.08
C TRP A 208 12.86 3.76 -10.90
N ASP A 209 13.60 2.64 -10.88
CA ASP A 209 14.85 2.50 -11.63
C ASP A 209 14.70 2.69 -13.15
N GLU A 210 13.48 2.52 -13.69
CA GLU A 210 13.19 2.76 -15.11
C GLU A 210 13.38 4.23 -15.50
N LEU A 211 13.26 5.15 -14.55
CA LEU A 211 13.46 6.58 -14.79
C LEU A 211 14.91 6.95 -15.06
N LEU A 212 15.85 6.11 -14.64
CA LEU A 212 17.29 6.30 -14.77
C LEU A 212 17.89 5.46 -15.92
N GLN A 213 17.03 4.84 -16.75
CA GLN A 213 17.47 4.07 -17.92
C GLN A 213 17.58 5.01 -19.12
N GLY A 214 18.79 5.23 -19.60
CA GLY A 214 19.05 6.03 -20.81
C GLY A 214 19.73 7.38 -20.58
N GLU A 215 20.18 7.64 -19.36
CA GLU A 215 21.09 8.76 -19.03
C GLU A 215 22.56 8.33 -18.96
#